data_7f26eadd5fc0de8249c5bee366dad2c5
#
_entry.id   7f26eadd5fc0de8249c5bee366dad2c5
#
_cell.length_a   1.000
_cell.length_b   1.000
_cell.length_c   1.000
_cell.angle_alpha   90.00
_cell.angle_beta   90.00
_cell.angle_gamma   90.00
#
_symmetry.space_group_name_H-M   'P 1'
#
loop_
_entity.id
_entity.type
_entity.pdbx_description
1 polymer ?
#
loop_
_entity_poly.entity_id
_entity_poly.type
_entity_poly.pdbx_seq_one_letter_code
_entity_poly.pdbx_strand_id
1 'polypeptide(L)'
;MNTFCALLLLLEFYIIFLLVSLIYTSSSSCIEENFDLRDEQEPKLVALQSKLNPLFTEDCSYEGTILEDIMTLQTKRRIQNEISLSKGNKSYTINKEDIYLCLKDENGKYYDDNMLIYVLLHEISHSVCDEIGHTEKFNKIFHAFVKKAVELKIYDNTVPLIRNYCLYNK
;
A
#
# COMPACT_ATOMS: atom_id res chain seq x y z
N MET A 1 15.75 39.73 49.51
CA MET A 1 14.78 38.85 48.85
C MET A 1 14.47 37.77 49.86
N ASN A 2 13.27 37.75 50.44
CA ASN A 2 12.93 36.94 51.60
C ASN A 2 13.02 35.44 51.28
N THR A 3 13.68 34.67 52.15
CA THR A 3 13.79 33.19 52.03
C THR A 3 12.45 32.51 51.86
N PHE A 4 11.38 33.10 52.36
CA PHE A 4 10.01 32.65 52.22
C PHE A 4 9.52 32.74 50.75
N CYS A 5 9.88 33.80 50.02
CA CYS A 5 9.50 33.98 48.58
C CYS A 5 10.23 32.98 47.67
N ALA A 6 11.50 32.65 47.99
CA ALA A 6 12.25 31.64 47.27
C ALA A 6 11.69 30.22 47.49
N LEU A 7 11.18 29.90 48.67
CA LEU A 7 10.55 28.64 49.01
C LEU A 7 9.20 28.47 48.25
N LEU A 8 8.42 29.52 48.13
CA LEU A 8 7.15 29.50 47.38
C LEU A 8 7.40 29.25 45.90
N LEU A 9 8.39 29.90 45.29
CA LEU A 9 8.73 29.68 43.86
C LEU A 9 9.20 28.24 43.61
N LEU A 10 10.00 27.67 44.51
CA LEU A 10 10.44 26.27 44.40
C LEU A 10 9.23 25.30 44.51
N LEU A 11 8.26 25.58 45.34
CA LEU A 11 7.03 24.80 45.49
C LEU A 11 6.19 24.84 44.22
N GLU A 12 6.03 26.03 43.62
CA GLU A 12 5.31 26.18 42.34
C GLU A 12 5.98 25.41 41.20
N PHE A 13 7.30 25.51 41.05
CA PHE A 13 8.04 24.73 40.06
C PHE A 13 7.89 23.21 40.26
N TYR A 14 7.90 22.77 41.51
CA TYR A 14 7.71 21.34 41.84
C TYR A 14 6.30 20.85 41.47
N ILE A 15 5.27 21.65 41.75
CA ILE A 15 3.87 21.33 41.39
C ILE A 15 3.71 21.28 39.87
N ILE A 16 4.28 22.25 39.15
CA ILE A 16 4.27 22.24 37.67
C ILE A 16 4.98 21.02 37.12
N PHE A 17 6.14 20.65 37.66
CA PHE A 17 6.86 19.44 37.26
C PHE A 17 6.04 18.16 37.49
N LEU A 18 5.34 18.04 38.63
CA LEU A 18 4.47 16.91 38.91
C LEU A 18 3.30 16.85 37.94
N LEU A 19 2.67 17.99 37.62
CA LEU A 19 1.56 18.05 36.67
C LEU A 19 2.02 17.67 35.25
N VAL A 20 3.17 18.15 34.81
CA VAL A 20 3.74 17.79 33.50
C VAL A 20 4.09 16.30 33.44
N SER A 21 4.67 15.73 34.51
CA SER A 21 4.97 14.31 34.57
C SER A 21 3.73 13.43 34.59
N LEU A 22 2.63 13.86 35.26
CA LEU A 22 1.33 13.19 35.23
C LEU A 22 0.69 13.23 33.83
N ILE A 23 0.78 14.34 33.13
CA ILE A 23 0.31 14.46 31.74
C ILE A 23 1.14 13.57 30.81
N TYR A 24 2.45 13.53 31.01
CA TYR A 24 3.35 12.69 30.20
C TYR A 24 3.10 11.21 30.41
N THR A 25 2.89 10.75 31.65
CA THR A 25 2.54 9.35 31.96
C THR A 25 1.15 8.98 31.49
N SER A 26 0.18 9.90 31.57
CA SER A 26 -1.19 9.68 31.04
C SER A 26 -1.22 9.66 29.51
N SER A 27 -0.39 10.45 28.84
CA SER A 27 -0.25 10.45 27.39
C SER A 27 0.46 9.18 26.87
N SER A 28 1.38 8.63 27.66
CA SER A 28 2.09 7.39 27.33
C SER A 28 1.18 6.16 27.40
N SER A 29 0.23 6.13 28.34
CA SER A 29 -0.72 5.01 28.47
C SER A 29 -1.83 5.02 27.41
N CYS A 30 -2.13 6.16 26.77
CA CYS A 30 -3.07 6.24 25.65
C CYS A 30 -2.44 5.83 24.31
N ILE A 31 -1.11 5.73 24.22
CA ILE A 31 -0.41 5.34 23.00
C ILE A 31 -0.21 3.82 22.92
N GLU A 32 -0.21 3.11 24.05
CA GLU A 32 0.00 1.64 24.05
C GLU A 32 -1.26 0.81 23.79
N GLU A 33 -2.47 1.34 23.98
CA GLU A 33 -3.71 0.58 23.72
C GLU A 33 -4.21 0.64 22.25
N ASN A 34 -3.63 1.48 21.39
CA ASN A 34 -4.02 1.55 19.96
C ASN A 34 -2.99 0.97 18.99
N PHE A 35 -1.94 0.28 19.47
CA PHE A 35 -0.91 -0.28 18.61
C PHE A 35 -1.15 -1.75 18.22
N ASP A 36 -2.21 -2.39 18.71
CA ASP A 36 -2.44 -3.84 18.53
C ASP A 36 -3.48 -4.20 17.46
N LEU A 37 -3.86 -3.26 16.58
CA LEU A 37 -4.76 -3.53 15.44
C LEU A 37 -4.30 -2.88 14.12
N ARG A 38 -3.02 -2.67 13.91
CA ARG A 38 -2.49 -2.73 12.55
C ARG A 38 -2.23 -4.20 12.30
N ASP A 39 -3.15 -4.80 11.56
CA ASP A 39 -2.94 -6.05 10.86
C ASP A 39 -1.51 -6.04 10.33
N GLU A 40 -0.65 -6.93 10.86
CA GLU A 40 0.76 -7.01 10.45
C GLU A 40 0.73 -7.26 8.95
N GLN A 41 1.06 -6.21 8.18
CA GLN A 41 0.87 -6.22 6.74
C GLN A 41 1.60 -7.44 6.18
N GLU A 42 0.89 -8.33 5.51
CA GLU A 42 1.42 -9.58 4.97
C GLU A 42 2.76 -9.33 4.27
N PRO A 43 3.90 -9.89 4.73
CA PRO A 43 5.22 -9.57 4.21
C PRO A 43 5.34 -9.73 2.69
N LYS A 44 4.56 -10.66 2.12
CA LYS A 44 4.49 -10.88 0.69
C LYS A 44 3.93 -9.68 -0.06
N LEU A 45 2.91 -9.01 0.49
CA LEU A 45 2.33 -7.80 -0.12
C LEU A 45 3.32 -6.65 -0.10
N VAL A 46 4.04 -6.46 1.01
CA VAL A 46 5.09 -5.44 1.12
C VAL A 46 6.18 -5.66 0.08
N ALA A 47 6.62 -6.90 -0.09
CA ALA A 47 7.63 -7.25 -1.10
C ALA A 47 7.15 -6.99 -2.53
N LEU A 48 5.89 -7.32 -2.85
CA LEU A 48 5.29 -7.06 -4.16
C LEU A 48 5.16 -5.56 -4.43
N GLN A 49 4.68 -4.79 -3.45
CA GLN A 49 4.59 -3.34 -3.55
C GLN A 49 5.95 -2.70 -3.80
N SER A 50 6.98 -3.12 -3.06
CA SER A 50 8.36 -2.66 -3.27
C SER A 50 8.88 -2.96 -4.68
N LYS A 51 8.56 -4.13 -5.23
CA LYS A 51 8.93 -4.50 -6.62
C LYS A 51 8.24 -3.64 -7.66
N LEU A 52 7.00 -3.20 -7.41
CA LEU A 52 6.25 -2.37 -8.34
C LEU A 52 6.56 -0.86 -8.22
N ASN A 53 7.17 -0.42 -7.13
CA ASN A 53 7.50 0.99 -6.92
C ASN A 53 8.17 1.68 -8.12
N PRO A 54 9.12 1.06 -8.87
CA PRO A 54 9.74 1.70 -10.02
C PRO A 54 8.76 2.15 -11.12
N LEU A 55 7.57 1.51 -11.22
CA LEU A 55 6.51 1.92 -12.15
C LEU A 55 5.88 3.26 -11.78
N PHE A 56 5.94 3.65 -10.51
CA PHE A 56 5.23 4.82 -9.99
C PHE A 56 6.15 5.95 -9.55
N THR A 57 7.46 5.85 -9.84
CA THR A 57 8.40 6.94 -9.59
C THR A 57 8.15 8.11 -10.54
N GLU A 58 8.57 9.32 -10.16
CA GLU A 58 8.46 10.52 -11.01
C GLU A 58 9.17 10.35 -12.35
N ASP A 59 10.33 9.67 -12.34
CA ASP A 59 11.17 9.44 -13.53
C ASP A 59 10.62 8.36 -14.48
N CYS A 60 9.63 7.55 -14.06
CA CYS A 60 9.05 6.54 -14.92
C CYS A 60 8.17 7.17 -16.00
N SER A 61 8.61 7.13 -17.26
CA SER A 61 7.86 7.64 -18.41
C SER A 61 6.97 6.58 -19.03
N TYR A 62 5.78 7.01 -19.47
CA TYR A 62 4.80 6.21 -20.21
C TYR A 62 4.55 6.77 -21.63
N GLU A 63 5.52 7.52 -22.15
CA GLU A 63 5.43 8.18 -23.46
C GLU A 63 5.00 7.23 -24.57
N GLY A 64 4.12 7.70 -25.45
CA GLY A 64 3.58 6.94 -26.57
C GLY A 64 2.59 5.83 -26.17
N THR A 65 2.10 5.82 -24.93
CA THR A 65 1.09 4.87 -24.45
C THR A 65 -0.15 5.59 -23.93
N ILE A 66 -1.27 4.86 -23.78
CA ILE A 66 -2.48 5.38 -23.15
C ILE A 66 -2.23 5.88 -21.70
N LEU A 67 -1.17 5.42 -21.06
CA LEU A 67 -0.81 5.81 -19.69
C LEU A 67 -0.13 7.18 -19.61
N GLU A 68 0.30 7.77 -20.71
CA GLU A 68 0.98 9.07 -20.72
C GLU A 68 0.14 10.15 -20.05
N ASP A 69 -1.14 10.24 -20.42
CA ASP A 69 -2.08 11.21 -19.83
C ASP A 69 -2.64 10.77 -18.48
N ILE A 70 -2.71 9.45 -18.22
CA ILE A 70 -3.30 8.89 -17.00
C ILE A 70 -2.31 8.94 -15.84
N MET A 71 -1.03 8.60 -16.08
CA MET A 71 -0.01 8.44 -15.05
C MET A 71 0.68 9.77 -14.71
N THR A 72 -0.14 10.78 -14.40
CA THR A 72 0.34 12.06 -13.88
C THR A 72 1.07 11.86 -12.54
N LEU A 73 1.85 12.85 -12.11
CA LEU A 73 2.50 12.82 -10.80
C LEU A 73 1.49 12.61 -9.65
N GLN A 74 0.32 13.24 -9.75
CA GLN A 74 -0.76 13.05 -8.76
C GLN A 74 -1.27 11.61 -8.74
N THR A 75 -1.52 11.00 -9.92
CA THR A 75 -1.95 9.60 -10.02
C THR A 75 -0.90 8.64 -9.44
N LYS A 76 0.38 8.84 -9.74
CA LYS A 76 1.48 8.05 -9.20
C LYS A 76 1.53 8.12 -7.67
N ARG A 77 1.44 9.33 -7.10
CA ARG A 77 1.40 9.56 -5.65
C ARG A 77 0.17 8.92 -5.01
N ARG A 78 -0.99 8.99 -5.65
CA ARG A 78 -2.20 8.32 -5.19
C ARG A 78 -2.01 6.80 -5.11
N ILE A 79 -1.44 6.19 -6.15
CA ILE A 79 -1.18 4.74 -6.16
C ILE A 79 -0.23 4.34 -5.03
N GLN A 80 0.79 5.12 -4.77
CA GLN A 80 1.79 4.82 -3.75
C GLN A 80 1.28 5.00 -2.31
N ASN A 81 0.39 5.97 -2.07
CA ASN A 81 0.05 6.41 -0.72
C ASN A 81 -1.39 6.12 -0.30
N GLU A 82 -2.32 6.00 -1.23
CA GLU A 82 -3.75 5.91 -0.94
C GLU A 82 -4.33 4.54 -1.30
N ILE A 83 -3.72 3.80 -2.26
CA ILE A 83 -4.19 2.46 -2.58
C ILE A 83 -3.78 1.50 -1.45
N SER A 84 -4.79 0.88 -0.85
CA SER A 84 -4.59 -0.17 0.13
C SER A 84 -4.39 -1.52 -0.55
N LEU A 85 -3.48 -2.33 -0.04
CA LEU A 85 -3.23 -3.67 -0.54
C LEU A 85 -3.40 -4.69 0.59
N SER A 86 -4.37 -5.57 0.45
CA SER A 86 -4.75 -6.55 1.45
C SER A 86 -4.78 -7.98 0.90
N LYS A 87 -4.58 -8.94 1.77
CA LYS A 87 -4.76 -10.36 1.43
C LYS A 87 -6.25 -10.67 1.28
N GLY A 88 -6.62 -11.32 0.17
CA GLY A 88 -7.97 -11.78 -0.09
C GLY A 88 -8.04 -13.26 -0.45
N ASN A 89 -9.24 -13.83 -0.42
CA ASN A 89 -9.52 -15.17 -0.95
C ASN A 89 -9.66 -15.18 -2.47
N LYS A 90 -9.85 -14.01 -3.07
CA LYS A 90 -9.85 -13.74 -4.51
C LYS A 90 -9.11 -12.43 -4.74
N SER A 91 -8.73 -12.18 -5.99
CA SER A 91 -8.18 -10.88 -6.36
C SER A 91 -9.27 -10.02 -6.98
N TYR A 92 -9.40 -8.79 -6.50
CA TYR A 92 -10.36 -7.80 -6.95
C TYR A 92 -10.03 -6.41 -6.39
N THR A 93 -10.55 -5.39 -7.04
CA THR A 93 -10.43 -3.99 -6.61
C THR A 93 -11.79 -3.42 -6.24
N ILE A 94 -11.88 -2.76 -5.08
CA ILE A 94 -13.08 -2.05 -4.61
C ILE A 94 -12.82 -0.55 -4.65
N ASN A 95 -13.81 0.22 -5.09
CA ASN A 95 -13.79 1.69 -5.11
C ASN A 95 -12.55 2.32 -5.75
N LYS A 96 -11.79 1.54 -6.54
CA LYS A 96 -10.52 1.95 -7.17
C LYS A 96 -9.40 2.28 -6.18
N GLU A 97 -9.52 1.87 -4.93
CA GLU A 97 -8.59 2.18 -3.84
C GLU A 97 -8.17 0.93 -3.05
N ASP A 98 -9.11 0.00 -2.80
CA ASP A 98 -8.83 -1.19 -2.02
C ASP A 98 -8.58 -2.39 -2.93
N ILE A 99 -7.35 -2.86 -2.99
CA ILE A 99 -6.96 -4.04 -3.76
C ILE A 99 -6.81 -5.24 -2.83
N TYR A 100 -7.54 -6.29 -3.11
CA TYR A 100 -7.40 -7.58 -2.47
C TYR A 100 -6.67 -8.54 -3.39
N LEU A 101 -5.67 -9.26 -2.87
CA LEU A 101 -4.84 -10.17 -3.65
C LEU A 101 -4.85 -11.57 -3.03
N CYS A 102 -5.19 -12.56 -3.85
CA CYS A 102 -5.08 -13.95 -3.47
C CYS A 102 -3.62 -14.42 -3.60
N LEU A 103 -2.99 -14.68 -2.47
CA LEU A 103 -1.55 -14.93 -2.41
C LEU A 103 -1.17 -16.39 -2.48
N LYS A 104 -2.09 -17.32 -2.12
CA LYS A 104 -1.80 -18.73 -1.91
C LYS A 104 -2.74 -19.62 -2.69
N ASP A 105 -2.23 -20.77 -3.10
CA ASP A 105 -3.01 -21.86 -3.70
C ASP A 105 -3.83 -22.64 -2.64
N GLU A 106 -4.55 -23.67 -3.07
CA GLU A 106 -5.36 -24.55 -2.22
C GLU A 106 -4.56 -25.29 -1.15
N ASN A 107 -3.26 -25.47 -1.35
CA ASN A 107 -2.34 -26.13 -0.44
C ASN A 107 -1.68 -25.15 0.54
N GLY A 108 -2.03 -23.86 0.48
CA GLY A 108 -1.45 -22.81 1.30
C GLY A 108 -0.08 -22.35 0.84
N LYS A 109 0.40 -22.78 -0.33
CA LYS A 109 1.67 -22.36 -0.91
C LYS A 109 1.49 -21.03 -1.65
N TYR A 110 2.42 -20.10 -1.46
CA TYR A 110 2.42 -18.85 -2.20
C TYR A 110 2.56 -19.09 -3.70
N TYR A 111 1.77 -18.36 -4.49
CA TYR A 111 2.05 -18.20 -5.92
C TYR A 111 3.42 -17.54 -6.11
N ASP A 112 4.04 -17.77 -7.27
CA ASP A 112 5.28 -17.09 -7.60
C ASP A 112 5.06 -15.58 -7.82
N ASP A 113 6.12 -14.82 -7.64
CA ASP A 113 6.06 -13.36 -7.72
C ASP A 113 5.63 -12.87 -9.09
N ASN A 114 6.02 -13.57 -10.16
CA ASN A 114 5.69 -13.16 -11.51
C ASN A 114 4.17 -13.23 -11.76
N MET A 115 3.52 -14.31 -11.28
CA MET A 115 2.06 -14.44 -11.32
C MET A 115 1.37 -13.37 -10.49
N LEU A 116 1.84 -13.14 -9.26
CA LEU A 116 1.25 -12.13 -8.36
C LEU A 116 1.42 -10.71 -8.90
N ILE A 117 2.55 -10.39 -9.51
CA ILE A 117 2.80 -9.11 -10.19
C ILE A 117 1.82 -8.91 -11.35
N TYR A 118 1.62 -9.93 -12.20
CA TYR A 118 0.68 -9.84 -13.30
C TYR A 118 -0.74 -9.51 -12.83
N VAL A 119 -1.21 -10.21 -11.78
CA VAL A 119 -2.53 -9.97 -11.20
C VAL A 119 -2.60 -8.59 -10.55
N LEU A 120 -1.56 -8.19 -9.82
CA LEU A 120 -1.55 -6.87 -9.16
C LEU A 120 -1.55 -5.72 -10.18
N LEU A 121 -0.85 -5.87 -11.32
CA LEU A 121 -0.95 -4.91 -12.44
C LEU A 121 -2.36 -4.84 -13.02
N HIS A 122 -3.08 -5.98 -13.09
CA HIS A 122 -4.47 -6.03 -13.51
C HIS A 122 -5.36 -5.23 -12.54
N GLU A 123 -5.22 -5.44 -11.23
CA GLU A 123 -6.01 -4.74 -10.21
C GLU A 123 -5.68 -3.23 -10.16
N ILE A 124 -4.41 -2.85 -10.30
CA ILE A 124 -4.00 -1.44 -10.42
C ILE A 124 -4.61 -0.80 -11.68
N SER A 125 -4.76 -1.56 -12.76
CA SER A 125 -5.41 -1.06 -13.97
C SER A 125 -6.88 -0.70 -13.73
N HIS A 126 -7.60 -1.45 -12.89
CA HIS A 126 -8.94 -1.07 -12.44
C HIS A 126 -8.94 0.23 -11.62
N SER A 127 -7.90 0.47 -10.82
CA SER A 127 -7.78 1.68 -9.99
C SER A 127 -7.60 2.96 -10.82
N VAL A 128 -6.95 2.88 -11.98
CA VAL A 128 -6.67 4.06 -12.83
C VAL A 128 -7.61 4.19 -14.03
N CYS A 129 -8.31 3.12 -14.43
CA CYS A 129 -9.29 3.16 -15.50
C CYS A 129 -10.58 3.84 -14.99
N ASP A 130 -11.09 4.84 -15.69
CA ASP A 130 -12.36 5.51 -15.36
C ASP A 130 -13.59 4.66 -15.71
N GLU A 131 -13.44 3.68 -16.60
CA GLU A 131 -14.49 2.75 -16.98
C GLU A 131 -14.61 1.57 -16.01
N ILE A 132 -15.77 0.92 -15.99
CA ILE A 132 -16.04 -0.27 -15.16
C ILE A 132 -15.93 -1.52 -16.03
N GLY A 133 -15.30 -2.56 -15.49
CA GLY A 133 -15.12 -3.85 -16.16
C GLY A 133 -13.92 -3.88 -17.11
N HIS A 134 -13.84 -4.93 -17.93
CA HIS A 134 -12.69 -5.18 -18.82
C HIS A 134 -12.95 -4.63 -20.23
N THR A 135 -13.12 -3.31 -20.30
CA THR A 135 -13.37 -2.59 -21.56
C THR A 135 -12.11 -2.55 -22.45
N GLU A 136 -12.24 -2.03 -23.66
CA GLU A 136 -11.08 -1.83 -24.54
C GLU A 136 -10.06 -0.86 -23.91
N LYS A 137 -10.54 0.19 -23.23
CA LYS A 137 -9.68 1.14 -22.51
C LYS A 137 -8.93 0.46 -21.38
N PHE A 138 -9.61 -0.34 -20.54
CA PHE A 138 -8.98 -1.14 -19.51
C PHE A 138 -7.86 -2.03 -20.08
N ASN A 139 -8.16 -2.77 -21.16
CA ASN A 139 -7.18 -3.66 -21.78
C ASN A 139 -5.93 -2.91 -22.28
N LYS A 140 -6.12 -1.72 -22.89
CA LYS A 140 -4.99 -0.87 -23.31
C LYS A 140 -4.14 -0.42 -22.14
N ILE A 141 -4.77 0.00 -21.03
CA ILE A 141 -4.10 0.39 -19.78
C ILE A 141 -3.30 -0.78 -19.22
N PHE A 142 -3.94 -1.93 -19.06
CA PHE A 142 -3.30 -3.12 -18.52
C PHE A 142 -2.11 -3.58 -19.36
N HIS A 143 -2.26 -3.67 -20.68
CA HIS A 143 -1.16 -4.01 -21.57
C HIS A 143 0.00 -3.01 -21.51
N ALA A 144 -0.29 -1.72 -21.35
CA ALA A 144 0.75 -0.70 -21.20
C ALA A 144 1.53 -0.87 -19.88
N PHE A 145 0.85 -1.19 -18.76
CA PHE A 145 1.52 -1.52 -17.50
C PHE A 145 2.39 -2.78 -17.62
N VAL A 146 1.84 -3.85 -18.19
CA VAL A 146 2.60 -5.10 -18.40
C VAL A 146 3.83 -4.85 -19.26
N LYS A 147 3.71 -4.12 -20.38
CA LYS A 147 4.83 -3.76 -21.24
C LYS A 147 5.90 -2.99 -20.46
N LYS A 148 5.51 -1.99 -19.68
CA LYS A 148 6.44 -1.21 -18.87
C LYS A 148 7.12 -2.07 -17.80
N ALA A 149 6.39 -2.98 -17.15
CA ALA A 149 6.94 -3.90 -16.16
C ALA A 149 7.98 -4.86 -16.77
N VAL A 150 7.77 -5.29 -18.01
CA VAL A 150 8.77 -6.09 -18.77
C VAL A 150 10.01 -5.25 -19.08
N GLU A 151 9.86 -4.01 -19.55
CA GLU A 151 10.97 -3.09 -19.82
C GLU A 151 11.84 -2.86 -18.57
N LEU A 152 11.21 -2.72 -17.42
CA LEU A 152 11.86 -2.52 -16.11
C LEU A 152 12.33 -3.83 -15.45
N LYS A 153 12.15 -4.99 -16.11
CA LYS A 153 12.48 -6.33 -15.58
C LYS A 153 11.79 -6.67 -14.25
N ILE A 154 10.63 -6.11 -14.02
CA ILE A 154 9.76 -6.39 -12.87
C ILE A 154 8.91 -7.63 -13.15
N TYR A 155 8.52 -7.83 -14.40
CA TYR A 155 7.69 -8.94 -14.88
C TYR A 155 8.38 -9.65 -16.05
N ASP A 156 8.33 -10.99 -16.05
CA ASP A 156 8.85 -11.82 -17.14
C ASP A 156 7.67 -12.44 -17.93
N ASN A 157 7.46 -11.94 -19.14
CA ASN A 157 6.37 -12.40 -20.02
C ASN A 157 6.68 -13.75 -20.72
N THR A 158 7.85 -14.33 -20.51
CA THR A 158 8.20 -15.67 -21.01
C THR A 158 7.73 -16.78 -20.06
N VAL A 159 7.45 -16.44 -18.80
CA VAL A 159 6.96 -17.38 -17.79
C VAL A 159 5.45 -17.62 -17.99
N PRO A 160 5.01 -18.86 -18.18
CA PRO A 160 3.59 -19.17 -18.36
C PRO A 160 2.74 -18.78 -17.15
N LEU A 161 1.60 -18.16 -17.38
CA LEU A 161 0.63 -17.85 -16.32
C LEU A 161 -0.12 -19.11 -15.87
N ILE A 162 -0.44 -19.19 -14.58
CA ILE A 162 -1.21 -20.27 -13.99
C ILE A 162 -2.68 -20.11 -14.38
N ARG A 163 -3.23 -21.10 -15.11
CA ARG A 163 -4.62 -21.04 -15.62
C ARG A 163 -5.68 -21.04 -14.52
N ASN A 164 -5.41 -21.63 -13.37
CA ASN A 164 -6.35 -21.84 -12.27
C ASN A 164 -6.01 -20.95 -11.06
N TYR A 165 -5.52 -19.75 -11.30
CA TYR A 165 -5.21 -18.82 -10.21
C TYR A 165 -6.46 -18.53 -9.37
N CYS A 166 -6.40 -18.82 -8.07
CA CYS A 166 -7.44 -18.54 -7.07
C CYS A 166 -8.88 -18.99 -7.41
N LEU A 167 -9.07 -20.08 -8.14
CA LEU A 167 -10.38 -20.62 -8.46
C LEU A 167 -10.98 -21.53 -7.37
N TYR A 168 -10.26 -21.79 -6.28
CA TYR A 168 -10.59 -22.84 -5.30
C TYR A 168 -11.66 -22.44 -4.28
N ASN A 169 -12.03 -21.20 -4.19
CA ASN A 169 -13.05 -20.72 -3.24
C ASN A 169 -14.42 -20.65 -3.91
N LYS A 170 -15.03 -21.82 -4.14
CA LYS A 170 -16.47 -21.93 -4.40
C LYS A 170 -17.23 -22.12 -3.11
#